data_315a4761e22b4d5ba007818d440908e7
#
_entry.id   315a4761e22b4d5ba007818d440908e7
#
_cell.length_a   1.000
_cell.length_b   1.000
_cell.length_c   1.000
_cell.angle_alpha   90.00
_cell.angle_beta   90.00
_cell.angle_gamma   90.00
#
_symmetry.space_group_name_H-M   'P 1'
#
loop_
_entity.id
_entity.type
_entity.pdbx_description
1 polymer ?
#
loop_
_entity_poly.entity_id
_entity_poly.type
_entity_poly.pdbx_seq_one_letter_code
_entity_poly.pdbx_strand_id
1 'polypeptide(L)'
;SRTLSIYIRLCAGKLINKAEEANRFGVDERSIQRDIDDIRAFLEDQKTERSTESREIIYDRVHKGFTMTGTDGSAMTNSEILAVSKILLESRAFSKKEMDSLLSKLVEGCVPLRNMKLVSDLIANEKYHYVELTHPSYDRDSLWNLGVAIRNHNLLEISYHKGDTADGCVKRMIEPVGIVFSEYYFYLNAFLVEKDAKGKYTHKYSYPAVFRVDRIVKLREINEKFKVPYNGRFEEGEFRKRVQFMYSGELM
;
A
#
# COMPACT_ATOMS: atom_id res chain seq x y z
N SER A 1 -31.53 5.13 9.55
CA SER A 1 -31.64 5.22 11.01
C SER A 1 -30.62 6.24 11.50
N ARG A 2 -31.03 7.16 12.39
CA ARG A 2 -30.19 8.19 13.01
C ARG A 2 -29.05 7.56 13.80
N THR A 3 -29.34 6.57 14.63
CA THR A 3 -28.38 5.79 15.43
C THR A 3 -27.26 5.22 14.57
N LEU A 4 -27.58 4.63 13.41
CA LEU A 4 -26.60 4.09 12.48
C LEU A 4 -25.71 5.20 11.88
N SER A 5 -26.27 6.37 11.56
CA SER A 5 -25.50 7.52 11.07
C SER A 5 -24.51 8.02 12.11
N ILE A 6 -24.93 8.09 13.39
CA ILE A 6 -24.05 8.46 14.50
C ILE A 6 -22.96 7.42 14.69
N TYR A 7 -23.30 6.13 14.66
CA TYR A 7 -22.34 5.03 14.78
C TYR A 7 -21.27 5.05 13.69
N ILE A 8 -21.65 5.18 12.43
CA ILE A 8 -20.71 5.25 11.30
C ILE A 8 -19.75 6.44 11.46
N ARG A 9 -20.24 7.58 11.92
CA ARG A 9 -19.41 8.77 12.14
C ARG A 9 -18.46 8.62 13.32
N LEU A 10 -18.88 7.96 14.39
CA LEU A 10 -18.04 7.59 15.52
C LEU A 10 -16.93 6.62 15.07
N CYS A 11 -17.28 5.61 14.26
CA CYS A 11 -16.30 4.70 13.66
C CYS A 11 -15.29 5.42 12.75
N ALA A 12 -15.72 6.48 12.07
CA ALA A 12 -14.86 7.33 11.25
C ALA A 12 -14.03 8.35 12.09
N GLY A 13 -14.01 8.21 13.42
CA GLY A 13 -13.26 9.09 14.32
C GLY A 13 -13.84 10.51 14.47
N LYS A 14 -15.08 10.73 14.02
CA LYS A 14 -15.71 12.05 14.13
C LYS A 14 -16.22 12.29 15.56
N LEU A 15 -16.01 13.51 16.04
CA LEU A 15 -16.60 13.99 17.28
C LEU A 15 -18.10 14.19 17.09
N ILE A 16 -18.90 13.72 18.02
CA ILE A 16 -20.37 13.86 18.04
C ILE A 16 -20.76 14.82 19.16
N ASN A 17 -21.17 16.04 18.79
CA ASN A 17 -21.74 17.01 19.72
C ASN A 17 -23.25 16.85 19.74
N LYS A 18 -23.85 16.72 20.95
CA LYS A 18 -25.30 16.47 21.09
C LYS A 18 -26.16 17.58 20.51
N ALA A 19 -25.80 18.84 20.76
CA ALA A 19 -26.60 19.98 20.29
C ALA A 19 -26.54 20.10 18.75
N GLU A 20 -25.38 19.89 18.16
CA GLU A 20 -25.23 19.91 16.69
C GLU A 20 -26.02 18.77 16.03
N GLU A 21 -25.94 17.58 16.59
CA GLU A 21 -26.68 16.43 16.04
C GLU A 21 -28.19 16.55 16.28
N ALA A 22 -28.61 17.10 17.41
CA ALA A 22 -30.01 17.38 17.68
C ALA A 22 -30.58 18.34 16.62
N ASN A 23 -29.87 19.43 16.33
CA ASN A 23 -30.24 20.36 15.27
C ASN A 23 -30.23 19.71 13.89
N ARG A 24 -29.22 18.89 13.58
CA ARG A 24 -29.08 18.19 12.29
C ARG A 24 -30.24 17.25 11.99
N PHE A 25 -30.72 16.53 13.02
CA PHE A 25 -31.78 15.54 12.88
C PHE A 25 -33.16 16.06 13.28
N GLY A 26 -33.28 17.30 13.73
CA GLY A 26 -34.53 17.89 14.15
C GLY A 26 -35.15 17.21 15.37
N VAL A 27 -34.31 16.83 16.35
CA VAL A 27 -34.70 16.12 17.58
C VAL A 27 -34.10 16.84 18.80
N ASP A 28 -34.49 16.42 19.98
CA ASP A 28 -33.91 16.92 21.24
C ASP A 28 -32.57 16.22 21.57
N GLU A 29 -31.76 16.82 22.42
CA GLU A 29 -30.48 16.25 22.85
C GLU A 29 -30.65 14.94 23.66
N ARG A 30 -31.79 14.73 24.29
CA ARG A 30 -32.08 13.45 25.02
C ARG A 30 -32.22 12.32 24.05
N SER A 31 -32.80 12.56 22.88
CA SER A 31 -32.88 11.56 21.81
C SER A 31 -31.50 11.18 21.27
N ILE A 32 -30.60 12.15 21.12
CA ILE A 32 -29.20 11.85 20.74
C ILE A 32 -28.47 11.08 21.84
N GLN A 33 -28.72 11.43 23.12
CA GLN A 33 -28.12 10.70 24.24
C GLN A 33 -28.56 9.24 24.25
N ARG A 34 -29.84 8.95 24.00
CA ARG A 34 -30.35 7.56 23.88
C ARG A 34 -29.69 6.80 22.75
N ASP A 35 -29.54 7.42 21.57
CA ASP A 35 -28.83 6.80 20.46
C ASP A 35 -27.38 6.43 20.83
N ILE A 36 -26.69 7.30 21.58
CA ILE A 36 -25.33 7.03 22.06
C ILE A 36 -25.31 5.89 23.08
N ASP A 37 -26.29 5.84 23.97
CA ASP A 37 -26.40 4.78 24.98
C ASP A 37 -26.74 3.44 24.32
N ASP A 38 -27.61 3.43 23.30
CA ASP A 38 -27.90 2.23 22.48
C ASP A 38 -26.67 1.70 21.78
N ILE A 39 -25.81 2.60 21.23
CA ILE A 39 -24.55 2.22 20.61
C ILE A 39 -23.57 1.66 21.66
N ARG A 40 -23.53 2.23 22.88
CA ARG A 40 -22.71 1.69 23.97
C ARG A 40 -23.13 0.28 24.35
N ALA A 41 -24.44 0.05 24.54
CA ALA A 41 -24.96 -1.26 24.85
C ALA A 41 -24.59 -2.28 23.76
N PHE A 42 -24.75 -1.92 22.50
CA PHE A 42 -24.35 -2.76 21.37
C PHE A 42 -22.85 -3.10 21.38
N LEU A 43 -21.98 -2.13 21.70
CA LEU A 43 -20.54 -2.35 21.79
C LEU A 43 -20.16 -3.24 22.99
N GLU A 44 -20.87 -3.14 24.12
CA GLU A 44 -20.67 -4.00 25.28
C GLU A 44 -21.07 -5.45 24.99
N ASP A 45 -22.18 -5.67 24.30
CA ASP A 45 -22.61 -7.01 23.89
C ASP A 45 -21.59 -7.66 22.95
N GLN A 46 -20.98 -6.89 22.06
CA GLN A 46 -19.92 -7.38 21.16
C GLN A 46 -18.60 -7.75 21.87
N LYS A 47 -18.29 -7.13 23.03
CA LYS A 47 -17.09 -7.49 23.82
C LYS A 47 -17.15 -8.93 24.31
N THR A 48 -18.33 -9.46 24.55
CA THR A 48 -18.52 -10.82 25.08
C THR A 48 -18.27 -11.90 24.01
N GLU A 49 -18.40 -11.58 22.72
CA GLU A 49 -18.27 -12.54 21.62
C GLU A 49 -16.90 -12.55 20.93
N ARG A 50 -16.12 -11.46 21.00
CA ARG A 50 -14.81 -11.32 20.31
C ARG A 50 -13.78 -10.61 21.18
N SER A 51 -12.91 -11.37 21.81
CA SER A 51 -11.99 -10.97 22.88
C SER A 51 -10.74 -10.22 22.45
N THR A 52 -10.73 -9.24 21.52
CA THR A 52 -9.46 -8.59 21.21
C THR A 52 -9.48 -7.06 21.06
N GLU A 53 -10.63 -6.39 20.86
CA GLU A 53 -10.66 -4.93 20.73
C GLU A 53 -11.91 -4.34 21.38
N SER A 54 -11.77 -3.75 22.57
CA SER A 54 -12.87 -3.05 23.24
C SER A 54 -13.01 -1.65 22.68
N ARG A 55 -14.00 -1.45 21.81
CA ARG A 55 -14.45 -0.11 21.39
C ARG A 55 -15.34 0.49 22.49
N GLU A 56 -15.02 1.72 22.88
CA GLU A 56 -15.79 2.46 23.89
C GLU A 56 -16.12 3.86 23.42
N ILE A 57 -17.30 4.36 23.77
CA ILE A 57 -17.65 5.74 23.54
C ILE A 57 -17.35 6.54 24.81
N ILE A 58 -16.40 7.45 24.72
CA ILE A 58 -16.00 8.38 25.79
C ILE A 58 -16.46 9.80 25.48
N TYR A 59 -16.64 10.61 26.52
CA TYR A 59 -16.91 12.04 26.36
C TYR A 59 -15.60 12.83 26.44
N ASP A 60 -15.26 13.49 25.35
CA ASP A 60 -14.10 14.41 25.31
C ASP A 60 -14.53 15.77 25.86
N ARG A 61 -14.02 16.11 27.03
CA ARG A 61 -14.33 17.38 27.73
C ARG A 61 -13.73 18.60 27.03
N VAL A 62 -12.59 18.43 26.36
CA VAL A 62 -11.88 19.52 25.67
C VAL A 62 -12.66 19.95 24.43
N HIS A 63 -13.10 18.97 23.65
CA HIS A 63 -13.82 19.21 22.39
C HIS A 63 -15.35 19.15 22.56
N LYS A 64 -15.85 18.97 23.81
CA LYS A 64 -17.28 18.96 24.18
C LYS A 64 -18.14 18.03 23.33
N GLY A 65 -17.68 16.78 23.13
CA GLY A 65 -18.41 15.80 22.33
C GLY A 65 -18.03 14.36 22.64
N PHE A 66 -18.75 13.42 22.05
CA PHE A 66 -18.50 11.99 22.18
C PHE A 66 -17.56 11.53 21.07
N THR A 67 -16.60 10.71 21.40
CA THR A 67 -15.67 10.05 20.48
C THR A 67 -15.60 8.57 20.81
N MET A 68 -15.28 7.74 19.80
CA MET A 68 -15.07 6.31 19.98
C MET A 68 -13.58 6.03 20.18
N THR A 69 -13.25 5.31 21.24
CA THR A 69 -11.90 4.74 21.48
C THR A 69 -11.86 3.30 20.99
N GLY A 70 -10.66 2.76 20.76
CA GLY A 70 -10.53 1.37 20.29
C GLY A 70 -10.84 1.19 18.80
N THR A 71 -11.09 2.26 18.05
CA THR A 71 -11.06 2.20 16.58
C THR A 71 -9.62 2.06 16.06
N ASP A 72 -8.65 2.18 16.96
CA ASP A 72 -7.21 2.25 16.64
C ASP A 72 -6.51 0.87 16.63
N GLY A 73 -7.21 -0.23 16.92
CA GLY A 73 -6.59 -1.56 16.97
C GLY A 73 -6.04 -2.07 15.63
N SER A 74 -6.51 -1.51 14.53
CA SER A 74 -5.96 -1.74 13.18
C SER A 74 -5.36 -0.48 12.55
N ALA A 75 -5.53 0.69 13.16
CA ALA A 75 -4.97 1.94 12.68
C ALA A 75 -3.53 2.10 13.18
N MET A 76 -2.64 2.55 12.30
CA MET A 76 -1.26 2.87 12.67
C MET A 76 -1.23 3.99 13.71
N THR A 77 -0.30 3.91 14.65
CA THR A 77 -0.02 4.99 15.59
C THR A 77 0.57 6.20 14.86
N ASN A 78 0.46 7.39 15.46
CA ASN A 78 1.08 8.61 14.89
C ASN A 78 2.59 8.44 14.64
N SER A 79 3.29 7.71 15.51
CA SER A 79 4.73 7.42 15.36
C SER A 79 5.01 6.50 14.17
N GLU A 80 4.19 5.47 13.96
CA GLU A 80 4.31 4.56 12.81
C GLU A 80 4.01 5.28 11.51
N ILE A 81 2.97 6.12 11.46
CA ILE A 81 2.64 6.91 10.27
C ILE A 81 3.77 7.89 9.96
N LEU A 82 4.30 8.59 10.98
CA LEU A 82 5.43 9.48 10.79
C LEU A 82 6.65 8.73 10.25
N ALA A 83 6.98 7.57 10.82
CA ALA A 83 8.09 6.73 10.37
C ALA A 83 7.92 6.27 8.92
N VAL A 84 6.74 5.74 8.57
CA VAL A 84 6.43 5.31 7.19
C VAL A 84 6.48 6.50 6.22
N SER A 85 5.93 7.67 6.61
CA SER A 85 5.98 8.89 5.79
C SER A 85 7.42 9.33 5.51
N LYS A 86 8.31 9.29 6.52
CA LYS A 86 9.72 9.61 6.36
C LYS A 86 10.44 8.63 5.43
N ILE A 87 10.18 7.33 5.57
CA ILE A 87 10.74 6.29 4.68
C ILE A 87 10.26 6.50 3.25
N LEU A 88 8.95 6.79 3.04
CA LEU A 88 8.40 7.05 1.73
C LEU A 88 9.06 8.27 1.08
N LEU A 89 9.20 9.38 1.80
CA LEU A 89 9.83 10.60 1.30
C LEU A 89 11.30 10.34 0.91
N GLU A 90 12.05 9.62 1.74
CA GLU A 90 13.45 9.29 1.46
C GLU A 90 13.62 8.30 0.31
N SER A 91 12.59 7.46 0.06
CA SER A 91 12.65 6.44 -1.00
C SER A 91 12.80 7.03 -2.40
N ARG A 92 12.27 8.23 -2.63
CA ARG A 92 12.23 8.90 -3.94
C ARG A 92 11.63 8.03 -5.08
N ALA A 93 10.88 6.99 -4.71
CA ALA A 93 10.36 6.00 -5.65
C ALA A 93 9.19 6.50 -6.51
N PHE A 94 8.64 7.64 -6.16
CA PHE A 94 7.42 8.17 -6.77
C PHE A 94 7.63 9.59 -7.29
N SER A 95 6.87 9.97 -8.32
CA SER A 95 6.80 11.38 -8.73
C SER A 95 6.26 12.25 -7.58
N LYS A 96 6.55 13.55 -7.58
CA LYS A 96 6.07 14.47 -6.56
C LYS A 96 4.56 14.42 -6.38
N LYS A 97 3.82 14.36 -7.50
CA LYS A 97 2.35 14.25 -7.49
C LYS A 97 1.86 12.94 -6.86
N GLU A 98 2.51 11.84 -7.15
CA GLU A 98 2.17 10.54 -6.57
C GLU A 98 2.51 10.50 -5.09
N MET A 99 3.68 10.99 -4.69
CA MET A 99 4.10 11.09 -3.30
C MET A 99 3.09 11.92 -2.48
N ASP A 100 2.70 13.09 -3.00
CA ASP A 100 1.69 13.94 -2.36
C ASP A 100 0.36 13.21 -2.17
N SER A 101 -0.09 12.49 -3.18
CA SER A 101 -1.33 11.70 -3.11
C SER A 101 -1.23 10.54 -2.12
N LEU A 102 -0.11 9.83 -2.08
CA LEU A 102 0.12 8.71 -1.16
C LEU A 102 0.16 9.19 0.30
N LEU A 103 0.92 10.25 0.58
CA LEU A 103 1.01 10.81 1.93
C LEU A 103 -0.34 11.36 2.42
N SER A 104 -1.10 12.04 1.55
CA SER A 104 -2.43 12.52 1.91
C SER A 104 -3.36 11.36 2.26
N LYS A 105 -3.41 10.31 1.44
CA LYS A 105 -4.21 9.11 1.72
C LYS A 105 -3.78 8.38 2.99
N LEU A 106 -2.47 8.31 3.26
CA LEU A 106 -1.95 7.69 4.47
C LEU A 106 -2.39 8.47 5.71
N VAL A 107 -2.23 9.81 5.70
CA VAL A 107 -2.63 10.67 6.81
C VAL A 107 -4.15 10.65 7.00
N GLU A 108 -4.93 10.84 5.92
CA GLU A 108 -6.39 10.87 5.98
C GLU A 108 -7.00 9.52 6.39
N GLY A 109 -6.40 8.41 5.95
CA GLY A 109 -6.91 7.06 6.20
C GLY A 109 -6.49 6.46 7.54
N CYS A 110 -5.35 6.88 8.09
CA CYS A 110 -4.77 6.22 9.26
C CYS A 110 -4.63 7.13 10.50
N VAL A 111 -4.66 8.47 10.34
CA VAL A 111 -4.49 9.41 11.46
C VAL A 111 -5.85 9.88 11.99
N PRO A 112 -6.09 9.83 13.32
CA PRO A 112 -7.27 10.46 13.90
C PRO A 112 -7.34 11.96 13.56
N LEU A 113 -8.55 12.46 13.27
CA LEU A 113 -8.79 13.85 12.82
C LEU A 113 -8.07 14.91 13.69
N ARG A 114 -8.07 14.70 15.01
CA ARG A 114 -7.42 15.59 15.98
C ARG A 114 -5.90 15.74 15.78
N ASN A 115 -5.24 14.73 15.20
CA ASN A 115 -3.78 14.68 15.02
C ASN A 115 -3.35 14.90 13.57
N MET A 116 -4.27 14.93 12.60
CA MET A 116 -3.95 15.05 11.18
C MET A 116 -3.10 16.29 10.85
N LYS A 117 -3.47 17.43 11.43
CA LYS A 117 -2.72 18.67 11.25
C LYS A 117 -1.30 18.53 11.79
N LEU A 118 -1.14 18.00 13.00
CA LEU A 118 0.18 17.82 13.62
C LEU A 118 1.08 16.90 12.77
N VAL A 119 0.57 15.76 12.34
CA VAL A 119 1.34 14.83 11.49
C VAL A 119 1.69 15.48 10.16
N SER A 120 0.74 16.18 9.52
CA SER A 120 0.99 16.91 8.27
C SER A 120 2.06 17.98 8.43
N ASP A 121 2.03 18.74 9.51
CA ASP A 121 3.03 19.79 9.80
C ASP A 121 4.43 19.19 10.01
N LEU A 122 4.52 18.01 10.66
CA LEU A 122 5.79 17.30 10.90
C LEU A 122 6.48 16.78 9.64
N ILE A 123 5.72 16.54 8.56
CA ILE A 123 6.26 16.08 7.27
C ILE A 123 6.28 17.18 6.20
N ALA A 124 5.76 18.37 6.50
CA ALA A 124 5.54 19.43 5.52
C ALA A 124 6.84 19.92 4.87
N ASN A 125 7.90 20.05 5.66
CA ASN A 125 9.19 20.54 5.15
C ASN A 125 9.81 19.60 4.14
N GLU A 126 9.88 18.29 4.44
CA GLU A 126 10.45 17.30 3.53
C GLU A 126 9.55 17.10 2.30
N LYS A 127 8.23 17.17 2.50
CA LYS A 127 7.26 17.12 1.39
C LYS A 127 7.44 18.30 0.43
N TYR A 128 7.69 19.51 0.95
CA TYR A 128 7.95 20.71 0.14
C TYR A 128 9.24 20.58 -0.67
N HIS A 129 10.31 20.12 -0.03
CA HIS A 129 11.64 19.94 -0.62
C HIS A 129 11.83 18.58 -1.32
N TYR A 130 10.76 17.79 -1.47
CA TYR A 130 10.83 16.50 -2.13
C TYR A 130 11.33 16.65 -3.57
N VAL A 131 12.44 15.98 -3.87
CA VAL A 131 13.04 15.93 -5.20
C VAL A 131 12.74 14.58 -5.81
N GLU A 132 11.85 14.57 -6.79
CA GLU A 132 11.57 13.37 -7.57
C GLU A 132 12.75 13.02 -8.48
N LEU A 133 12.93 11.74 -8.75
CA LEU A 133 13.85 11.30 -9.79
C LEU A 133 13.14 11.39 -11.14
N THR A 134 13.91 11.64 -12.20
CA THR A 134 13.39 11.62 -13.57
C THR A 134 13.12 10.17 -13.95
N HIS A 135 11.90 9.72 -13.75
CA HIS A 135 11.42 8.41 -14.17
C HIS A 135 10.49 8.56 -15.37
N PRO A 136 10.52 7.65 -16.34
CA PRO A 136 9.34 7.41 -17.16
C PRO A 136 8.22 7.00 -16.19
N SER A 137 7.07 7.65 -16.27
CA SER A 137 5.91 7.26 -15.44
C SER A 137 5.54 5.82 -15.78
N TYR A 138 5.64 4.92 -14.81
CA TYR A 138 5.09 3.58 -14.98
C TYR A 138 3.59 3.60 -14.67
N ASP A 139 2.85 2.70 -15.32
CA ASP A 139 1.45 2.48 -14.99
C ASP A 139 1.33 2.06 -13.52
N ARG A 140 0.47 2.76 -12.74
CA ARG A 140 0.27 2.50 -11.30
C ARG A 140 -0.10 1.05 -11.02
N ASP A 141 -0.79 0.41 -11.96
CA ASP A 141 -1.21 -0.97 -11.82
C ASP A 141 -0.11 -1.97 -12.16
N SER A 142 1.03 -1.52 -12.70
CA SER A 142 2.13 -2.42 -13.08
C SER A 142 2.65 -3.24 -11.92
N LEU A 143 2.86 -2.64 -10.72
CA LEU A 143 3.32 -3.37 -9.55
C LEU A 143 2.30 -4.42 -9.08
N TRP A 144 1.02 -4.06 -9.09
CA TRP A 144 -0.06 -4.97 -8.74
C TRP A 144 -0.16 -6.12 -9.75
N ASN A 145 -0.17 -5.82 -11.04
CA ASN A 145 -0.26 -6.80 -12.11
C ASN A 145 0.92 -7.77 -12.09
N LEU A 146 2.14 -7.27 -11.86
CA LEU A 146 3.33 -8.09 -11.67
C LEU A 146 3.20 -8.97 -10.43
N GLY A 147 2.73 -8.44 -9.30
CA GLY A 147 2.50 -9.22 -8.08
C GLY A 147 1.48 -10.33 -8.27
N VAL A 148 0.39 -10.07 -8.98
CA VAL A 148 -0.62 -11.09 -9.32
C VAL A 148 -0.04 -12.17 -10.24
N ALA A 149 0.74 -11.78 -11.26
CA ALA A 149 1.38 -12.72 -12.18
C ALA A 149 2.39 -13.62 -11.45
N ILE A 150 3.20 -13.09 -10.53
CA ILE A 150 4.12 -13.86 -9.68
C ILE A 150 3.33 -14.87 -8.84
N ARG A 151 2.29 -14.42 -8.14
CA ARG A 151 1.45 -15.29 -7.30
C ARG A 151 0.82 -16.44 -8.08
N ASN A 152 0.36 -16.14 -9.30
CA ASN A 152 -0.34 -17.10 -10.14
C ASN A 152 0.60 -17.94 -11.02
N HIS A 153 1.91 -17.67 -10.98
CA HIS A 153 2.92 -18.27 -11.84
C HIS A 153 2.62 -18.10 -13.34
N ASN A 154 2.13 -16.93 -13.71
CA ASN A 154 1.76 -16.65 -15.10
C ASN A 154 2.99 -16.20 -15.88
N LEU A 155 3.14 -16.74 -17.09
CA LEU A 155 4.16 -16.32 -18.04
C LEU A 155 3.82 -14.92 -18.57
N LEU A 156 4.82 -14.05 -18.68
CA LEU A 156 4.65 -12.69 -19.16
C LEU A 156 5.46 -12.40 -20.41
N GLU A 157 4.87 -11.66 -21.34
CA GLU A 157 5.59 -10.94 -22.38
C GLU A 157 5.73 -9.47 -21.92
N ILE A 158 6.95 -8.99 -21.81
CA ILE A 158 7.23 -7.58 -21.51
C ILE A 158 7.86 -6.89 -22.70
N SER A 159 7.48 -5.62 -22.92
CA SER A 159 8.22 -4.70 -23.78
C SER A 159 9.11 -3.84 -22.87
N TYR A 160 10.41 -4.05 -22.93
CA TYR A 160 11.39 -3.47 -22.03
C TYR A 160 12.29 -2.47 -22.73
N HIS A 161 12.42 -1.28 -22.16
CA HIS A 161 13.27 -0.22 -22.69
C HIS A 161 14.72 -0.38 -22.20
N LYS A 162 15.66 -0.63 -23.14
CA LYS A 162 17.08 -0.75 -22.85
C LYS A 162 17.75 0.61 -22.95
N GLY A 163 18.16 1.20 -21.80
CA GLY A 163 18.93 2.44 -21.78
C GLY A 163 18.15 3.67 -22.23
N ASP A 164 18.87 4.74 -22.55
CA ASP A 164 18.31 6.05 -22.85
C ASP A 164 18.07 6.31 -24.36
N THR A 165 18.21 5.29 -25.20
CA THR A 165 18.02 5.42 -26.65
C THR A 165 16.57 5.14 -27.04
N ALA A 166 15.96 6.01 -27.86
CA ALA A 166 14.57 5.95 -28.28
C ALA A 166 14.18 4.63 -28.98
N ASP A 167 15.13 3.94 -29.62
CA ASP A 167 14.91 2.69 -30.37
C ASP A 167 15.12 1.41 -29.54
N GLY A 168 15.37 1.53 -28.25
CA GLY A 168 15.79 0.42 -27.39
C GLY A 168 14.71 -0.50 -26.83
N CYS A 169 13.45 -0.48 -27.36
CA CYS A 169 12.40 -1.33 -26.83
C CYS A 169 12.52 -2.77 -27.35
N VAL A 170 12.74 -3.71 -26.43
CA VAL A 170 12.87 -5.14 -26.74
C VAL A 170 11.77 -5.95 -26.09
N LYS A 171 11.22 -6.92 -26.82
CA LYS A 171 10.27 -7.87 -26.26
C LYS A 171 11.03 -9.01 -25.58
N ARG A 172 10.52 -9.42 -24.42
CA ARG A 172 11.06 -10.51 -23.63
C ARG A 172 9.93 -11.38 -23.09
N MET A 173 10.11 -12.68 -23.17
CA MET A 173 9.28 -13.65 -22.46
C MET A 173 9.96 -13.96 -21.13
N ILE A 174 9.21 -13.87 -20.04
CA ILE A 174 9.76 -14.00 -18.68
C ILE A 174 8.85 -14.82 -17.77
N GLU A 175 9.46 -15.51 -16.84
CA GLU A 175 8.85 -16.12 -15.66
C GLU A 175 9.15 -15.20 -14.46
N PRO A 176 8.19 -14.38 -14.01
CA PRO A 176 8.41 -13.45 -12.93
C PRO A 176 8.47 -14.18 -11.59
N VAL A 177 9.47 -13.88 -10.75
CA VAL A 177 9.70 -14.58 -9.46
C VAL A 177 9.66 -13.69 -8.23
N GLY A 178 9.90 -12.39 -8.37
CA GLY A 178 9.84 -11.48 -7.23
C GLY A 178 10.01 -10.02 -7.61
N ILE A 179 9.49 -9.12 -6.76
CA ILE A 179 9.68 -7.67 -6.87
C ILE A 179 10.48 -7.21 -5.66
N VAL A 180 11.53 -6.44 -5.88
CA VAL A 180 12.33 -5.84 -4.82
C VAL A 180 12.42 -4.33 -5.01
N PHE A 181 12.51 -3.59 -3.91
CA PHE A 181 12.81 -2.16 -3.93
C PHE A 181 14.26 -1.96 -3.49
N SER A 182 15.03 -1.23 -4.28
CA SER A 182 16.42 -0.89 -3.96
C SER A 182 16.82 0.40 -4.69
N GLU A 183 17.59 1.24 -4.03
CA GLU A 183 18.19 2.45 -4.62
C GLU A 183 17.21 3.26 -5.48
N TYR A 184 16.08 3.63 -4.89
CA TYR A 184 15.03 4.47 -5.47
C TYR A 184 14.13 3.80 -6.53
N TYR A 185 14.36 2.53 -6.90
CA TYR A 185 13.61 1.85 -7.97
C TYR A 185 13.00 0.53 -7.51
N PHE A 186 11.89 0.18 -8.15
CA PHE A 186 11.36 -1.17 -8.10
C PHE A 186 11.99 -2.03 -9.19
N TYR A 187 12.40 -3.22 -8.82
CA TYR A 187 13.02 -4.20 -9.73
C TYR A 187 12.20 -5.48 -9.74
N LEU A 188 11.99 -6.00 -10.93
CA LEU A 188 11.40 -7.31 -11.16
C LEU A 188 12.53 -8.32 -11.41
N ASN A 189 12.60 -9.37 -10.60
CA ASN A 189 13.43 -10.53 -10.86
C ASN A 189 12.63 -11.54 -11.66
N ALA A 190 13.16 -12.01 -12.78
CA ALA A 190 12.46 -12.93 -13.66
C ALA A 190 13.44 -13.78 -14.48
N PHE A 191 13.13 -15.06 -14.69
CA PHE A 191 13.87 -15.86 -15.63
C PHE A 191 13.48 -15.51 -17.07
N LEU A 192 14.47 -15.27 -17.90
CA LEU A 192 14.27 -15.17 -19.35
C LEU A 192 13.96 -16.55 -19.90
N VAL A 193 12.91 -16.66 -20.71
CA VAL A 193 12.53 -17.91 -21.34
C VAL A 193 12.47 -17.79 -22.86
N GLU A 194 12.79 -18.89 -23.52
CA GLU A 194 12.70 -19.06 -24.97
C GLU A 194 11.97 -20.37 -25.27
N LYS A 195 11.29 -20.44 -26.44
CA LYS A 195 10.68 -21.69 -26.88
C LYS A 195 11.73 -22.60 -27.46
N ASP A 196 11.76 -23.85 -27.00
CA ASP A 196 12.56 -24.91 -27.61
C ASP A 196 11.97 -25.38 -28.96
N ALA A 197 12.64 -26.30 -29.63
CA ALA A 197 12.19 -26.86 -30.88
C ALA A 197 10.83 -27.62 -30.80
N LYS A 198 10.39 -27.98 -29.57
CA LYS A 198 9.11 -28.63 -29.29
C LYS A 198 8.03 -27.60 -28.86
N GLY A 199 8.34 -26.32 -28.90
CA GLY A 199 7.43 -25.23 -28.50
C GLY A 199 7.26 -25.04 -27.00
N LYS A 200 8.06 -25.74 -26.16
CA LYS A 200 8.04 -25.57 -24.69
C LYS A 200 8.97 -24.48 -24.26
N TYR A 201 8.54 -23.67 -23.28
CA TYR A 201 9.39 -22.64 -22.69
C TYR A 201 10.48 -23.26 -21.79
N THR A 202 11.71 -22.79 -21.97
CA THR A 202 12.88 -23.19 -21.20
C THR A 202 13.66 -21.95 -20.79
N HIS A 203 14.33 -21.99 -19.65
CA HIS A 203 15.14 -20.89 -19.19
C HIS A 203 16.33 -20.67 -20.13
N LYS A 204 16.52 -19.43 -20.54
CA LYS A 204 17.67 -19.03 -21.34
C LYS A 204 18.98 -19.04 -20.54
N TYR A 205 18.89 -18.70 -19.25
CA TYR A 205 20.00 -18.66 -18.30
C TYR A 205 19.60 -19.38 -17.03
N SER A 206 20.59 -19.85 -16.27
CA SER A 206 20.38 -20.53 -14.97
C SER A 206 20.02 -19.60 -13.83
N TYR A 207 20.11 -18.29 -14.03
CA TYR A 207 19.85 -17.24 -13.05
C TYR A 207 18.78 -16.27 -13.54
N PRO A 208 18.03 -15.61 -12.62
CA PRO A 208 17.06 -14.61 -13.01
C PRO A 208 17.73 -13.31 -13.46
N ALA A 209 17.17 -12.71 -14.49
CA ALA A 209 17.51 -11.35 -14.90
C ALA A 209 16.77 -10.32 -14.04
N VAL A 210 17.35 -9.13 -13.90
CA VAL A 210 16.79 -8.02 -13.12
C VAL A 210 16.29 -6.94 -14.07
N PHE A 211 15.03 -6.57 -13.95
CA PHE A 211 14.40 -5.54 -14.78
C PHE A 211 13.92 -4.39 -13.91
N ARG A 212 14.26 -3.17 -14.24
CA ARG A 212 13.64 -2.00 -13.61
C ARG A 212 12.18 -1.90 -14.06
N VAL A 213 11.26 -1.80 -13.10
CA VAL A 213 9.82 -1.81 -13.40
C VAL A 213 9.41 -0.57 -14.21
N ASP A 214 10.01 0.59 -13.92
CA ASP A 214 9.75 1.84 -14.65
C ASP A 214 10.18 1.81 -16.13
N ARG A 215 10.98 0.82 -16.54
CA ARG A 215 11.37 0.58 -17.93
C ARG A 215 10.51 -0.42 -18.68
N ILE A 216 9.52 -1.01 -18.00
CA ILE A 216 8.53 -1.91 -18.62
C ILE A 216 7.42 -1.06 -19.26
N VAL A 217 7.45 -0.94 -20.58
CA VAL A 217 6.50 -0.11 -21.35
C VAL A 217 5.16 -0.81 -21.54
N LYS A 218 5.18 -2.12 -21.74
CA LYS A 218 3.99 -2.96 -21.90
C LYS A 218 4.17 -4.27 -21.17
N LEU A 219 3.09 -4.73 -20.55
CA LEU A 219 2.99 -6.00 -19.88
C LEU A 219 1.81 -6.76 -20.47
N ARG A 220 2.05 -7.99 -20.93
CA ARG A 220 1.01 -8.87 -21.43
C ARG A 220 1.13 -10.23 -20.77
N GLU A 221 0.08 -10.64 -20.09
CA GLU A 221 -0.02 -11.97 -19.52
C GLU A 221 -0.28 -12.99 -20.64
N ILE A 222 0.46 -14.08 -20.59
CA ILE A 222 0.29 -15.21 -21.50
C ILE A 222 -0.53 -16.26 -20.75
N ASN A 223 -1.48 -16.88 -21.45
CA ASN A 223 -2.34 -17.92 -20.86
C ASN A 223 -1.59 -19.25 -20.70
N GLU A 224 -0.37 -19.19 -20.18
CA GLU A 224 0.48 -20.31 -19.83
C GLU A 224 1.10 -20.08 -18.45
N LYS A 225 1.20 -21.18 -17.67
CA LYS A 225 1.77 -21.14 -16.31
C LYS A 225 3.08 -21.90 -16.27
N PHE A 226 4.02 -21.36 -15.51
CA PHE A 226 5.27 -22.05 -15.22
C PHE A 226 5.22 -22.77 -13.87
N LYS A 227 6.06 -23.78 -13.71
CA LYS A 227 6.18 -24.54 -12.47
C LYS A 227 7.42 -24.09 -11.73
N VAL A 228 7.25 -23.67 -10.49
CA VAL A 228 8.39 -23.40 -9.59
C VAL A 228 8.69 -24.69 -8.83
N PRO A 229 9.86 -25.32 -9.01
CA PRO A 229 10.27 -26.48 -8.21
C PRO A 229 10.31 -26.08 -6.72
N TYR A 230 9.92 -27.01 -5.84
CA TYR A 230 9.92 -26.76 -4.40
C TYR A 230 11.29 -26.28 -3.89
N ASN A 231 12.38 -26.84 -4.41
CA ASN A 231 13.77 -26.49 -4.08
C ASN A 231 14.30 -25.25 -4.82
N GLY A 232 13.52 -24.65 -5.70
CA GLY A 232 13.92 -23.48 -6.51
C GLY A 232 13.04 -22.28 -6.28
N ARG A 233 12.33 -22.21 -5.13
CA ARG A 233 11.57 -21.01 -4.78
C ARG A 233 12.54 -19.85 -4.61
N PHE A 234 12.26 -18.77 -5.34
CA PHE A 234 12.97 -17.53 -5.18
C PHE A 234 12.68 -16.96 -3.79
N GLU A 235 13.68 -16.94 -2.92
CA GLU A 235 13.58 -16.33 -1.60
C GLU A 235 14.13 -14.92 -1.67
N GLU A 236 13.24 -13.92 -1.70
CA GLU A 236 13.61 -12.51 -1.74
C GLU A 236 14.59 -12.12 -0.63
N GLY A 237 14.45 -12.70 0.56
CA GLY A 237 15.34 -12.48 1.69
C GLY A 237 16.76 -12.98 1.42
N GLU A 238 16.93 -14.16 0.83
CA GLU A 238 18.23 -14.71 0.46
C GLU A 238 18.85 -13.95 -0.71
N PHE A 239 18.03 -13.54 -1.69
CA PHE A 239 18.50 -12.71 -2.78
C PHE A 239 19.06 -11.37 -2.29
N ARG A 240 18.36 -10.70 -1.36
CA ARG A 240 18.83 -9.43 -0.75
C ARG A 240 20.14 -9.60 0.02
N LYS A 241 20.37 -10.73 0.66
CA LYS A 241 21.64 -11.01 1.38
C LYS A 241 22.81 -11.17 0.41
N ARG A 242 22.57 -11.72 -0.78
CA ARG A 242 23.60 -12.01 -1.78
C ARG A 242 23.94 -10.81 -2.66
N VAL A 243 22.99 -9.90 -2.86
CA VAL A 243 23.13 -8.72 -3.72
C VAL A 243 23.14 -7.49 -2.85
N GLN A 244 24.31 -7.08 -2.38
CA GLN A 244 24.48 -5.79 -1.68
C GLN A 244 24.37 -4.58 -2.64
N PHE A 245 24.67 -4.79 -3.93
CA PHE A 245 24.53 -3.78 -4.96
C PHE A 245 23.98 -4.42 -6.24
N MET A 246 23.01 -3.74 -6.89
CA MET A 246 22.39 -4.20 -8.13
C MET A 246 23.31 -4.06 -9.34
N TYR A 247 24.44 -4.75 -9.35
CA TYR A 247 25.22 -4.90 -10.59
C TYR A 247 24.61 -6.01 -11.45
N SER A 248 24.39 -5.71 -12.73
CA SER A 248 24.03 -6.72 -13.74
C SER A 248 25.23 -7.63 -13.97
N GLY A 249 25.24 -8.80 -13.35
CA GLY A 249 26.30 -9.79 -13.50
C GLY A 249 25.89 -11.13 -12.89
N GLU A 250 26.69 -12.13 -13.17
CA GLU A 250 26.54 -13.46 -12.61
C GLU A 250 26.70 -13.39 -11.08
N LEU A 251 25.74 -13.93 -10.35
CA LEU A 251 25.86 -14.11 -8.90
C LEU A 251 26.92 -15.20 -8.64
N MET A 252 28.10 -14.81 -8.18
CA MET A 252 29.12 -15.75 -7.68
C MET A 252 28.74 -16.30 -6.31
#